data_890262ffcf1dbdfc0fb4650491ec000c
#
_entry.id   890262ffcf1dbdfc0fb4650491ec000c
#
_cell.length_a   1.000
_cell.length_b   1.000
_cell.length_c   1.000
_cell.angle_alpha   90.00
_cell.angle_beta   90.00
_cell.angle_gamma   90.00
#
_symmetry.space_group_name_H-M   'P 1'
#
loop_
_entity.id
_entity.type
_entity.pdbx_description
1 polymer ?
#
loop_
_entity_poly.entity_id
_entity_poly.type
_entity_poly.pdbx_seq_one_letter_code
_entity_poly.pdbx_strand_id
1 'polypeptide(L)'
;MHYNLCFGTVLAVGNEEQVESMDDVEAHGLLGCFALTEKLAGVQSGLIVQTRAEYDAASQTFKLNNLGATEGAYKNWISQGFVADKAVVLADLTVAGERKGPHAFLMDMRKDGRLEPGVSTGDVRWPRR
;
A
#
# COMPACT_ATOMS: atom_id res chain seq x y z
N MET A 1 7.41 12.47 -1.69
CA MET A 1 6.61 11.22 -1.70
C MET A 1 5.18 11.46 -1.22
N HIS A 2 5.00 12.06 -0.04
CA HIS A 2 3.69 12.33 0.55
C HIS A 2 2.75 13.06 -0.43
N TYR A 3 3.08 14.27 -0.84
CA TYR A 3 2.23 15.04 -1.76
C TYR A 3 2.22 14.48 -3.20
N ASN A 4 3.37 14.22 -3.77
CA ASN A 4 3.44 13.91 -5.21
C ASN A 4 2.92 12.52 -5.56
N LEU A 5 3.21 11.50 -4.76
CA LEU A 5 2.82 10.13 -5.07
C LEU A 5 1.59 9.68 -4.29
N CYS A 6 1.54 9.83 -2.96
CA CYS A 6 0.38 9.40 -2.20
C CYS A 6 -0.85 10.27 -2.53
N PHE A 7 -0.78 11.57 -2.24
CA PHE A 7 -1.86 12.50 -2.55
C PHE A 7 -2.14 12.61 -4.04
N GLY A 8 -1.09 12.75 -4.86
CA GLY A 8 -1.25 12.85 -6.31
C GLY A 8 -1.97 11.65 -6.93
N THR A 9 -1.75 10.44 -6.43
CA THR A 9 -2.48 9.25 -6.89
C THR A 9 -3.95 9.33 -6.47
N VAL A 10 -4.23 9.67 -5.22
CA VAL A 10 -5.62 9.77 -4.75
C VAL A 10 -6.39 10.85 -5.51
N LEU A 11 -5.78 12.01 -5.73
CA LEU A 11 -6.40 13.10 -6.51
C LEU A 11 -6.64 12.71 -7.98
N ALA A 12 -5.75 11.91 -8.57
CA ALA A 12 -5.84 11.54 -9.98
C ALA A 12 -6.83 10.42 -10.27
N VAL A 13 -6.97 9.45 -9.37
CA VAL A 13 -7.73 8.22 -9.63
C VAL A 13 -8.66 7.79 -8.48
N GLY A 14 -8.68 8.53 -7.38
CA GLY A 14 -9.58 8.28 -6.25
C GLY A 14 -11.01 8.70 -6.56
N ASN A 15 -11.97 8.11 -5.83
CA ASN A 15 -13.34 8.59 -5.81
C ASN A 15 -13.46 9.82 -4.89
N GLU A 16 -14.63 10.46 -4.89
CA GLU A 16 -14.90 11.68 -4.14
C GLU A 16 -14.64 11.52 -2.63
N GLU A 17 -15.11 10.43 -2.03
CA GLU A 17 -14.89 10.12 -0.61
C GLU A 17 -13.39 9.94 -0.27
N GLN A 18 -12.63 9.29 -1.15
CA GLN A 18 -11.19 9.13 -0.96
C GLN A 18 -10.44 10.46 -1.08
N VAL A 19 -10.84 11.32 -2.02
CA VAL A 19 -10.27 12.65 -2.18
C VAL A 19 -10.56 13.51 -0.95
N GLU A 20 -11.80 13.56 -0.49
CA GLU A 20 -12.20 14.29 0.73
C GLU A 20 -11.44 13.80 1.96
N SER A 21 -11.18 12.49 2.08
CA SER A 21 -10.40 11.95 3.19
C SER A 21 -8.95 12.46 3.25
N MET A 22 -8.44 13.04 2.16
CA MET A 22 -7.10 13.63 2.14
C MET A 22 -7.05 15.00 2.82
N ASP A 23 -8.15 15.75 2.85
CA ASP A 23 -8.25 17.02 3.59
C ASP A 23 -8.06 16.78 5.09
N ASP A 24 -8.60 15.68 5.62
CA ASP A 24 -8.40 15.26 7.01
C ASP A 24 -6.93 14.90 7.28
N VAL A 25 -6.28 14.24 6.34
CA VAL A 25 -4.85 13.88 6.44
C VAL A 25 -4.00 15.14 6.56
N GLU A 26 -4.26 16.14 5.73
CA GLU A 26 -3.53 17.41 5.76
C GLU A 26 -3.85 18.23 7.03
N ALA A 27 -5.11 18.33 7.40
CA ALA A 27 -5.56 19.10 8.58
C ALA A 27 -4.98 18.56 9.90
N HIS A 28 -4.76 17.27 10.00
CA HIS A 28 -4.22 16.62 11.20
C HIS A 28 -2.70 16.33 11.12
N GLY A 29 -2.03 16.78 10.07
CA GLY A 29 -0.60 16.57 9.88
C GLY A 29 -0.19 15.10 9.74
N LEU A 30 -1.11 14.26 9.26
CA LEU A 30 -0.84 12.84 9.02
C LEU A 30 0.07 12.66 7.80
N LEU A 31 0.78 11.55 7.76
CA LEU A 31 1.73 11.24 6.70
C LEU A 31 1.20 10.12 5.80
N GLY A 32 1.31 10.32 4.49
CA GLY A 32 1.03 9.29 3.51
C GLY A 32 2.30 8.75 2.85
N CYS A 33 2.33 7.45 2.53
CA CYS A 33 3.36 6.85 1.71
C CYS A 33 2.79 6.20 0.45
N PHE A 34 3.67 5.89 -0.50
CA PHE A 34 3.32 5.20 -1.74
C PHE A 34 4.08 3.88 -1.80
N ALA A 35 3.35 2.78 -1.63
CA ALA A 35 3.89 1.45 -1.48
C ALA A 35 3.77 0.65 -2.79
N LEU A 36 4.69 0.91 -3.72
CA LEU A 36 4.82 0.17 -4.97
C LEU A 36 5.94 -0.86 -4.88
N THR A 37 7.14 -0.42 -4.50
CA THR A 37 8.40 -1.15 -4.69
C THR A 37 8.44 -2.45 -3.89
N GLU A 38 8.86 -3.52 -4.55
CA GLU A 38 9.11 -4.85 -3.97
C GLU A 38 10.47 -5.37 -4.45
N LYS A 39 11.15 -6.14 -3.60
CA LYS A 39 12.48 -6.68 -3.92
C LYS A 39 12.46 -7.62 -5.13
N LEU A 40 11.40 -8.42 -5.26
CA LEU A 40 11.29 -9.47 -6.26
C LEU A 40 10.38 -9.11 -7.45
N ALA A 41 9.84 -7.88 -7.48
CA ALA A 41 9.06 -7.37 -8.60
C ALA A 41 9.70 -6.09 -9.13
N GLY A 42 9.80 -5.95 -10.43
CA GLY A 42 10.40 -4.78 -11.07
C GLY A 42 10.70 -5.02 -12.55
N VAL A 43 11.38 -4.07 -13.15
CA VAL A 43 11.58 -3.97 -14.61
C VAL A 43 12.09 -5.25 -15.26
N GLN A 44 12.98 -5.99 -14.59
CA GLN A 44 13.59 -7.20 -15.14
C GLN A 44 12.85 -8.50 -14.78
N SER A 45 11.86 -8.43 -13.87
CA SER A 45 11.13 -9.62 -13.41
C SER A 45 9.90 -9.94 -14.26
N GLY A 46 9.45 -8.99 -15.10
CA GLY A 46 8.17 -9.08 -15.80
C GLY A 46 6.95 -8.91 -14.89
N LEU A 47 7.17 -8.59 -13.61
CA LEU A 47 6.13 -8.36 -12.61
C LEU A 47 6.12 -6.90 -12.19
N ILE A 48 4.93 -6.31 -12.07
CA ILE A 48 4.77 -4.97 -11.48
C ILE A 48 4.77 -5.07 -9.97
N VAL A 49 3.96 -5.97 -9.41
CA VAL A 49 3.85 -6.25 -7.99
C VAL A 49 3.57 -7.73 -7.73
N GLN A 50 3.97 -8.23 -6.56
CA GLN A 50 3.61 -9.54 -6.03
C GLN A 50 2.59 -9.46 -4.90
N THR A 51 2.41 -8.31 -4.27
CA THR A 51 1.32 -8.05 -3.32
C THR A 51 0.00 -8.34 -4.01
N ARG A 52 -0.86 -9.10 -3.35
CA ARG A 52 -2.17 -9.50 -3.88
C ARG A 52 -3.27 -8.76 -3.16
N ALA A 53 -4.32 -8.45 -3.89
CA ALA A 53 -5.59 -7.98 -3.36
C ALA A 53 -6.70 -8.91 -3.84
N GLU A 54 -7.54 -9.35 -2.92
CA GLU A 54 -8.69 -10.19 -3.23
C GLU A 54 -9.96 -9.50 -2.72
N TYR A 55 -10.96 -9.39 -3.59
CA TYR A 55 -12.25 -8.87 -3.20
C TYR A 55 -13.11 -9.95 -2.59
N ASP A 56 -13.54 -9.74 -1.36
CA ASP A 56 -14.50 -10.59 -0.66
C ASP A 56 -15.91 -10.00 -0.79
N ALA A 57 -16.74 -10.61 -1.63
CA ALA A 57 -18.10 -10.13 -1.89
C ALA A 57 -19.03 -10.27 -0.68
N ALA A 58 -18.77 -11.18 0.25
CA ALA A 58 -19.58 -11.39 1.43
C ALA A 58 -19.42 -10.25 2.45
N SER A 59 -18.19 -9.81 2.65
CA SER A 59 -17.85 -8.69 3.54
C SER A 59 -17.75 -7.34 2.82
N GLN A 60 -17.80 -7.34 1.48
CA GLN A 60 -17.60 -6.16 0.63
C GLN A 60 -16.28 -5.45 0.92
N THR A 61 -15.23 -6.22 1.18
CA THR A 61 -13.89 -5.70 1.51
C THR A 61 -12.82 -6.25 0.59
N PHE A 62 -11.70 -5.53 0.52
CA PHE A 62 -10.48 -6.01 -0.12
C PHE A 62 -9.52 -6.55 0.94
N LYS A 63 -8.98 -7.74 0.71
CA LYS A 63 -7.91 -8.33 1.51
C LYS A 63 -6.60 -8.15 0.80
N LEU A 64 -5.73 -7.29 1.33
CA LEU A 64 -4.36 -7.12 0.83
C LEU A 64 -3.42 -8.07 1.58
N ASN A 65 -2.56 -8.77 0.85
CA ASN A 65 -1.83 -9.87 1.43
C ASN A 65 -0.50 -10.14 0.71
N ASN A 66 0.55 -10.33 1.51
CA ASN A 66 1.87 -10.81 1.08
C ASN A 66 2.13 -12.25 1.56
N LEU A 67 1.17 -12.90 2.23
CA LEU A 67 1.33 -14.25 2.79
C LEU A 67 1.47 -15.28 1.66
N GLY A 68 2.44 -16.16 1.80
CA GLY A 68 2.77 -17.15 0.78
C GLY A 68 3.68 -16.64 -0.33
N ALA A 69 4.03 -15.36 -0.28
CA ALA A 69 5.08 -14.82 -1.10
C ALA A 69 6.44 -15.33 -0.62
N THR A 70 7.35 -15.56 -1.55
CA THR A 70 8.75 -15.88 -1.26
C THR A 70 9.36 -14.79 -0.38
N GLU A 71 10.34 -15.14 0.44
CA GLU A 71 11.09 -14.17 1.22
C GLU A 71 11.54 -13.00 0.33
N GLY A 72 11.14 -11.77 0.70
CA GLY A 72 11.41 -10.56 -0.07
C GLY A 72 10.26 -10.02 -0.93
N ALA A 73 9.09 -10.67 -0.95
CA ALA A 73 7.88 -10.15 -1.61
C ALA A 73 7.16 -9.04 -0.83
N TYR A 74 7.79 -8.52 0.20
CA TYR A 74 7.28 -7.37 0.94
C TYR A 74 7.53 -6.07 0.19
N LYS A 75 6.73 -5.05 0.51
CA LYS A 75 7.03 -3.69 0.09
C LYS A 75 8.36 -3.25 0.72
N ASN A 76 9.31 -2.83 -0.11
CA ASN A 76 10.65 -2.48 0.31
C ASN A 76 10.99 -1.05 -0.13
N TRP A 77 11.88 -0.41 0.63
CA TRP A 77 12.39 0.94 0.32
C TRP A 77 11.28 1.99 0.15
N ILE A 78 10.20 1.82 0.92
CA ILE A 78 9.07 2.74 0.90
C ILE A 78 9.44 3.99 1.70
N SER A 79 9.60 5.10 1.00
CA SER A 79 9.85 6.39 1.63
C SER A 79 8.69 6.74 2.57
N GLN A 80 9.02 7.07 3.82
CA GLN A 80 8.09 7.35 4.92
C GLN A 80 7.25 6.15 5.40
N GLY A 81 7.42 4.94 4.82
CA GLY A 81 6.63 3.76 5.20
C GLY A 81 6.73 3.39 6.68
N PHE A 82 7.87 3.70 7.32
CA PHE A 82 8.05 3.44 8.75
C PHE A 82 7.20 4.32 9.67
N VAL A 83 6.83 5.53 9.23
CA VAL A 83 6.11 6.52 10.05
C VAL A 83 4.74 6.92 9.45
N ALA A 84 4.42 6.47 8.25
CA ALA A 84 3.19 6.86 7.57
C ALA A 84 1.92 6.37 8.29
N ASP A 85 0.90 7.20 8.27
CA ASP A 85 -0.43 6.91 8.82
C ASP A 85 -1.34 6.28 7.77
N LYS A 86 -1.18 6.71 6.50
CA LYS A 86 -1.90 6.16 5.34
C LYS A 86 -0.94 5.69 4.26
N ALA A 87 -1.38 4.74 3.45
CA ALA A 87 -0.62 4.28 2.29
C ALA A 87 -1.51 4.13 1.06
N VAL A 88 -0.98 4.54 -0.09
CA VAL A 88 -1.43 4.02 -1.38
C VAL A 88 -0.59 2.78 -1.69
N VAL A 89 -1.23 1.63 -1.73
CA VAL A 89 -0.57 0.32 -1.95
C VAL A 89 -0.94 -0.20 -3.33
N LEU A 90 0.05 -0.52 -4.15
CA LEU A 90 -0.16 -1.23 -5.41
C LEU A 90 -0.21 -2.73 -5.16
N ALA A 91 -1.30 -3.36 -5.60
CA ALA A 91 -1.50 -4.81 -5.48
C ALA A 91 -2.20 -5.37 -6.73
N ASP A 92 -1.95 -6.62 -7.03
CA ASP A 92 -2.59 -7.35 -8.12
C ASP A 92 -3.97 -7.83 -7.68
N LEU A 93 -5.01 -7.25 -8.27
CA LEU A 93 -6.40 -7.49 -7.87
C LEU A 93 -6.96 -8.75 -8.51
N THR A 94 -7.63 -9.56 -7.69
CA THR A 94 -8.47 -10.69 -8.11
C THR A 94 -9.90 -10.47 -7.60
N VAL A 95 -10.88 -10.65 -8.48
CA VAL A 95 -12.31 -10.59 -8.17
C VAL A 95 -12.97 -11.86 -8.69
N ALA A 96 -13.66 -12.59 -7.83
CA ALA A 96 -14.35 -13.84 -8.17
C ALA A 96 -13.43 -14.86 -8.91
N GLY A 97 -12.16 -14.94 -8.51
CA GLY A 97 -11.16 -15.81 -9.11
C GLY A 97 -10.56 -15.28 -10.42
N GLU A 98 -11.02 -14.14 -10.93
CA GLU A 98 -10.51 -13.53 -12.16
C GLU A 98 -9.51 -12.42 -11.83
N ARG A 99 -8.30 -12.52 -12.41
CA ARG A 99 -7.24 -11.52 -12.24
C ARG A 99 -7.57 -10.25 -13.01
N LYS A 100 -7.58 -9.11 -12.32
CA LYS A 100 -7.85 -7.78 -12.89
C LYS A 100 -6.59 -6.93 -13.08
N GLY A 101 -5.44 -7.43 -12.62
CA GLY A 101 -4.16 -6.73 -12.72
C GLY A 101 -3.90 -5.73 -11.59
N PRO A 102 -2.82 -4.94 -11.70
CA PRO A 102 -2.42 -4.00 -10.67
C PRO A 102 -3.44 -2.88 -10.45
N HIS A 103 -3.81 -2.66 -9.19
CA HIS A 103 -4.69 -1.58 -8.75
C HIS A 103 -4.08 -0.86 -7.55
N ALA A 104 -4.47 0.40 -7.37
CA ALA A 104 -4.07 1.20 -6.23
C ALA A 104 -5.14 1.11 -5.13
N PHE A 105 -4.71 0.88 -3.90
CA PHE A 105 -5.57 0.79 -2.73
C PHE A 105 -5.14 1.83 -1.70
N LEU A 106 -6.06 2.68 -1.30
CA LEU A 106 -5.85 3.57 -0.16
C LEU A 106 -6.18 2.82 1.13
N MET A 107 -5.24 2.76 2.06
CA MET A 107 -5.43 2.09 3.34
C MET A 107 -4.87 2.88 4.51
N ASP A 108 -5.47 2.70 5.67
CA ASP A 108 -4.89 3.15 6.93
C ASP A 108 -3.77 2.20 7.34
N MET A 109 -2.63 2.76 7.69
CA MET A 109 -1.51 2.03 8.27
C MET A 109 -1.49 2.15 9.78
N ARG A 110 -1.93 3.30 10.28
CA ARG A 110 -1.99 3.61 11.72
C ARG A 110 -3.30 4.28 12.09
N LYS A 111 -3.73 3.99 13.30
CA LYS A 111 -4.78 4.71 13.99
C LYS A 111 -4.28 5.09 15.38
N ASP A 112 -4.40 6.36 15.74
CA ASP A 112 -3.90 6.90 17.01
C ASP A 112 -2.41 6.55 17.28
N GLY A 113 -1.58 6.62 16.22
CA GLY A 113 -0.16 6.34 16.26
C GLY A 113 0.21 4.85 16.34
N ARG A 114 -0.75 3.93 16.37
CA ARG A 114 -0.53 2.48 16.41
C ARG A 114 -0.80 1.84 15.05
N LEU A 115 0.03 0.87 14.68
CA LEU A 115 -0.20 0.09 13.46
C LEU A 115 -1.54 -0.63 13.51
N GLU A 116 -2.26 -0.60 12.40
CA GLU A 116 -3.47 -1.39 12.22
C GLU A 116 -3.17 -2.90 12.26
N PRO A 117 -4.12 -3.74 12.73
CA PRO A 117 -3.96 -5.18 12.74
C PRO A 117 -3.57 -5.74 11.36
N GLY A 118 -2.55 -6.60 11.33
CA GLY A 118 -2.03 -7.17 10.09
C GLY A 118 -1.01 -6.31 9.34
N VAL A 119 -0.81 -5.06 9.75
CA VAL A 119 0.24 -4.19 9.21
C VAL A 119 1.51 -4.33 10.05
N SER A 120 2.64 -4.51 9.38
CA SER A 120 3.95 -4.46 10.01
C SER A 120 4.89 -3.56 9.21
N THR A 121 5.74 -2.84 9.91
CA THR A 121 6.78 -1.99 9.30
C THR A 121 8.12 -2.29 9.95
N GLY A 122 9.18 -2.14 9.18
CA GLY A 122 10.54 -2.32 9.66
C GLY A 122 11.48 -1.34 8.99
N ASP A 123 12.57 -1.02 9.68
CA ASP A 123 13.64 -0.23 9.12
C ASP A 123 14.53 -1.08 8.21
N VAL A 124 15.05 -0.47 7.15
CA VAL A 124 16.06 -1.11 6.29
C VAL A 124 17.37 -1.17 7.07
N ARG A 125 17.62 -2.30 7.72
CA ARG A 125 18.88 -2.51 8.43
C ARG A 125 19.99 -2.76 7.43
N TRP A 126 20.96 -1.87 7.40
CA TRP A 126 22.25 -2.15 6.78
C TRP A 126 22.90 -3.34 7.51
N PRO A 127 23.37 -4.38 6.82
CA PRO A 127 24.05 -5.47 7.50
C PRO A 127 25.23 -4.90 8.29
N ARG A 128 25.19 -5.04 9.60
CA ARG A 128 26.37 -4.74 10.42
C ARG A 128 27.44 -5.75 10.02
N ARG A 129 28.55 -5.25 9.50
CA ARG A 129 29.76 -6.04 9.26
C ARG A 129 30.31 -6.57 10.58
#